data_2fa4b0a2fcd6953bbd0bf3c57ce570f0
#
_entry.id   2fa4b0a2fcd6953bbd0bf3c57ce570f0
#
_cell.length_a   1.000
_cell.length_b   1.000
_cell.length_c   1.000
_cell.angle_alpha   90.00
_cell.angle_beta   90.00
_cell.angle_gamma   90.00
#
_symmetry.space_group_name_H-M   'P 1'
#
loop_
_entity.id
_entity.type
_entity.pdbx_description
1 polymer ?
#
loop_
_entity_poly.entity_id
_entity_poly.type
_entity_poly.pdbx_seq_one_letter_code
_entity_poly.pdbx_strand_id
1 'polypeptide(L)'
;IELIDKFGNIVNKKRISSGEKQIYAFSMLESLGKVSGRALPFIVDTPLGRLDSHHRTRLVENFFPKIGEQVIVLSTDTEVDSEFYEALMPHISQSYEIVFNESEGSSNVDSGYFWSKQKEDKVELLA
;
A
#
# COMPACT_ATOMS: atom_id res chain seq x y z
N ILE A 1 -13.22 -15.70 16.04
CA ILE A 1 -12.32 -14.56 16.38
C ILE A 1 -13.18 -13.41 16.84
N GLU A 2 -12.97 -12.95 18.07
CA GLU A 2 -13.59 -11.77 18.66
C GLU A 2 -12.63 -10.58 18.56
N LEU A 3 -13.20 -9.40 18.31
CA LEU A 3 -12.46 -8.15 18.41
C LEU A 3 -12.73 -7.57 19.80
N ILE A 4 -11.67 -7.19 20.49
CA ILE A 4 -11.75 -6.64 21.84
C ILE A 4 -11.10 -5.26 21.81
N ASP A 5 -11.78 -4.25 22.38
CA ASP A 5 -11.24 -2.90 22.51
C ASP A 5 -10.18 -2.81 23.63
N LYS A 6 -9.55 -1.65 23.75
CA LYS A 6 -8.54 -1.39 24.79
C LYS A 6 -9.08 -1.45 26.23
N PHE A 7 -10.40 -1.50 26.41
CA PHE A 7 -11.06 -1.61 27.70
C PHE A 7 -11.55 -3.03 27.99
N GLY A 8 -11.33 -3.99 27.08
CA GLY A 8 -11.76 -5.38 27.22
C GLY A 8 -13.18 -5.67 26.74
N ASN A 9 -13.86 -4.73 26.08
CA ASN A 9 -15.22 -4.95 25.57
C ASN A 9 -15.19 -5.60 24.20
N ILE A 10 -16.14 -6.50 23.94
CA ILE A 10 -16.31 -7.12 22.62
C ILE A 10 -16.84 -6.09 21.63
N VAL A 11 -16.13 -5.89 20.55
CA VAL A 11 -16.48 -4.97 19.46
C VAL A 11 -17.29 -5.71 18.41
N ASN A 12 -18.48 -5.19 18.08
CA ASN A 12 -19.28 -5.76 17.00
C ASN A 12 -18.66 -5.43 15.64
N LYS A 13 -18.23 -6.45 14.91
CA LYS A 13 -17.59 -6.33 13.57
C LYS A 13 -18.44 -5.59 12.54
N LYS A 14 -19.77 -5.54 12.71
CA LYS A 14 -20.64 -4.79 11.80
C LYS A 14 -20.57 -3.28 12.03
N ARG A 15 -20.08 -2.85 13.19
CA ARG A 15 -20.05 -1.44 13.62
C ARG A 15 -18.70 -0.76 13.39
N ILE A 16 -17.66 -1.52 13.05
CA ILE A 16 -16.35 -0.96 12.71
C ILE A 16 -16.36 -0.28 11.34
N SER A 17 -15.61 0.80 11.22
CA SER A 17 -15.44 1.58 9.99
C SER A 17 -14.80 0.74 8.87
N SER A 18 -14.85 1.25 7.63
CA SER A 18 -14.18 0.58 6.49
C SER A 18 -12.67 0.51 6.66
N GLY A 19 -12.04 1.55 7.20
CA GLY A 19 -10.61 1.57 7.52
C GLY A 19 -10.22 0.56 8.59
N GLU A 20 -11.00 0.47 9.68
CA GLU A 20 -10.78 -0.54 10.73
C GLU A 20 -10.94 -1.97 10.20
N LYS A 21 -11.91 -2.20 9.29
CA LYS A 21 -12.03 -3.51 8.60
C LYS A 21 -10.81 -3.84 7.79
N GLN A 22 -10.23 -2.86 7.12
CA GLN A 22 -9.02 -3.03 6.32
C GLN A 22 -7.81 -3.37 7.21
N ILE A 23 -7.62 -2.66 8.32
CA ILE A 23 -6.56 -2.98 9.31
C ILE A 23 -6.76 -4.38 9.88
N TYR A 24 -8.00 -4.76 10.18
CA TYR A 24 -8.29 -6.11 10.64
C TYR A 24 -7.93 -7.18 9.60
N ALA A 25 -8.26 -6.95 8.32
CA ALA A 25 -7.89 -7.86 7.23
C ALA A 25 -6.37 -8.01 7.09
N PHE A 26 -5.61 -6.92 7.20
CA PHE A 26 -4.16 -6.95 7.20
C PHE A 26 -3.58 -7.73 8.38
N SER A 27 -4.11 -7.55 9.58
CA SER A 27 -3.68 -8.30 10.75
C SER A 27 -3.94 -9.80 10.61
N MET A 28 -5.05 -10.18 9.98
CA MET A 28 -5.35 -11.58 9.65
C MET A 28 -4.37 -12.13 8.62
N LEU A 29 -4.07 -11.36 7.57
CA LEU A 29 -3.14 -11.75 6.52
C LEU A 29 -1.73 -11.97 7.09
N GLU A 30 -1.24 -11.06 7.93
CA GLU A 30 0.03 -11.19 8.64
C GLU A 30 0.06 -12.45 9.51
N SER A 31 -1.00 -12.69 10.27
CA SER A 31 -1.11 -13.85 11.15
C SER A 31 -1.06 -15.16 10.37
N LEU A 32 -1.76 -15.23 9.24
CA LEU A 32 -1.75 -16.41 8.35
C LEU A 32 -0.37 -16.62 7.72
N GLY A 33 0.30 -15.56 7.30
CA GLY A 33 1.68 -15.60 6.81
C GLY A 33 2.63 -16.20 7.84
N LYS A 34 2.58 -15.72 9.08
CA LYS A 34 3.41 -16.22 10.19
C LYS A 34 3.11 -17.68 10.52
N VAL A 35 1.85 -18.09 10.57
CA VAL A 35 1.45 -19.48 10.88
C VAL A 35 1.83 -20.44 9.76
N SER A 36 1.86 -19.98 8.52
CA SER A 36 2.23 -20.84 7.37
C SER A 36 3.67 -21.34 7.43
N GLY A 37 4.55 -20.64 8.15
CA GLY A 37 5.98 -20.95 8.23
C GLY A 37 6.71 -20.84 6.89
N ARG A 38 6.11 -20.20 5.89
CA ARG A 38 6.66 -20.04 4.55
C ARG A 38 6.91 -18.56 4.26
N ALA A 39 7.99 -18.27 3.55
CA ALA A 39 8.24 -16.96 2.96
C ALA A 39 7.29 -16.76 1.77
N LEU A 40 6.13 -16.14 2.01
CA LEU A 40 5.13 -15.87 0.99
C LEU A 40 5.23 -14.42 0.56
N PRO A 41 5.17 -14.13 -0.75
CA PRO A 41 4.98 -12.76 -1.23
C PRO A 41 3.55 -12.29 -0.90
N PHE A 42 3.42 -11.04 -0.50
CA PHE A 42 2.12 -10.40 -0.27
C PHE A 42 1.82 -9.42 -1.41
N ILE A 43 0.67 -9.60 -2.05
CA ILE A 43 0.15 -8.69 -3.05
C ILE A 43 -1.07 -8.01 -2.45
N VAL A 44 -1.02 -6.69 -2.34
CA VAL A 44 -2.07 -5.89 -1.68
C VAL A 44 -2.57 -4.84 -2.65
N ASP A 45 -3.85 -4.93 -2.99
CA ASP A 45 -4.50 -4.00 -3.90
C ASP A 45 -5.19 -2.87 -3.12
N THR A 46 -4.93 -1.63 -3.53
CA THR A 46 -5.49 -0.39 -2.96
C THR A 46 -5.51 -0.36 -1.42
N PRO A 47 -4.35 -0.61 -0.75
CA PRO A 47 -4.34 -0.78 0.71
C PRO A 47 -4.54 0.52 1.49
N LEU A 48 -4.42 1.68 0.86
CA LEU A 48 -4.36 2.97 1.54
C LEU A 48 -5.59 3.83 1.31
N GLY A 49 -6.42 3.51 0.31
CA GLY A 49 -7.52 4.35 -0.16
C GLY A 49 -8.65 4.62 0.84
N ARG A 50 -8.77 3.82 1.90
CA ARG A 50 -9.82 3.95 2.93
C ARG A 50 -9.31 4.38 4.30
N LEU A 51 -8.05 4.75 4.38
CA LEU A 51 -7.37 5.11 5.61
C LEU A 51 -7.07 6.61 5.65
N ASP A 52 -7.13 7.18 6.83
CA ASP A 52 -6.59 8.52 7.06
C ASP A 52 -5.04 8.53 7.02
N SER A 53 -4.44 9.71 6.94
CA SER A 53 -3.00 9.90 6.82
C SER A 53 -2.22 9.19 7.95
N HIS A 54 -2.70 9.25 9.18
CA HIS A 54 -2.04 8.63 10.32
C HIS A 54 -1.97 7.09 10.22
N HIS A 55 -3.07 6.47 9.80
CA HIS A 55 -3.10 5.02 9.59
C HIS A 55 -2.28 4.61 8.36
N ARG A 56 -2.28 5.41 7.29
CA ARG A 56 -1.43 5.17 6.11
C ARG A 56 0.05 5.14 6.49
N THR A 57 0.54 6.18 7.19
CA THR A 57 1.93 6.25 7.65
C THR A 57 2.31 5.04 8.50
N ARG A 58 1.47 4.64 9.43
CA ARG A 58 1.73 3.46 10.27
C ARG A 58 1.80 2.15 9.48
N LEU A 59 0.99 1.97 8.45
CA LEU A 59 1.08 0.79 7.59
C LEU A 59 2.40 0.74 6.85
N VAL A 60 2.83 1.86 6.31
CA VAL A 60 4.08 1.97 5.55
C VAL A 60 5.31 1.74 6.42
N GLU A 61 5.37 2.40 7.56
CA GLU A 61 6.54 2.33 8.43
C GLU A 61 6.63 1.03 9.24
N ASN A 62 5.47 0.48 9.65
CA ASN A 62 5.45 -0.58 10.65
C ASN A 62 4.88 -1.90 10.17
N PHE A 63 4.06 -1.90 9.12
CA PHE A 63 3.38 -3.11 8.67
C PHE A 63 4.04 -3.71 7.43
N PHE A 64 4.09 -2.98 6.32
CA PHE A 64 4.63 -3.52 5.06
C PHE A 64 6.07 -4.03 5.17
N PRO A 65 7.00 -3.36 5.88
CA PRO A 65 8.36 -3.88 6.03
C PRO A 65 8.46 -5.18 6.84
N LYS A 66 7.42 -5.57 7.56
CA LYS A 66 7.43 -6.72 8.50
C LYS A 66 6.53 -7.88 8.09
N ILE A 67 5.63 -7.67 7.12
CA ILE A 67 4.61 -8.68 6.79
C ILE A 67 5.19 -9.86 6.00
N GLY A 68 6.26 -9.66 5.25
CA GLY A 68 6.90 -10.70 4.45
C GLY A 68 8.21 -10.25 3.83
N GLU A 69 8.87 -11.18 3.14
CA GLU A 69 10.13 -10.91 2.44
C GLU A 69 9.92 -10.07 1.17
N GLN A 70 8.74 -10.18 0.56
CA GLN A 70 8.35 -9.39 -0.62
C GLN A 70 6.92 -8.89 -0.45
N VAL A 71 6.74 -7.58 -0.64
CA VAL A 71 5.43 -6.95 -0.65
C VAL A 71 5.27 -6.18 -1.96
N ILE A 72 4.18 -6.46 -2.67
CA ILE A 72 3.78 -5.76 -3.89
C ILE A 72 2.52 -4.97 -3.56
N VAL A 73 2.60 -3.65 -3.65
CA VAL A 73 1.47 -2.74 -3.44
C VAL A 73 0.99 -2.27 -4.80
N LEU A 74 -0.28 -2.54 -5.11
CA LEU A 74 -0.97 -1.99 -6.27
C LEU A 74 -1.74 -0.76 -5.80
N SER A 75 -1.47 0.39 -6.40
CA SER A 75 -2.07 1.66 -6.00
C SER A 75 -2.37 2.54 -7.20
N THR A 76 -3.22 3.54 -6.99
CA THR A 76 -3.47 4.61 -7.96
C THR A 76 -2.67 5.86 -7.59
N ASP A 77 -2.57 6.79 -8.53
CA ASP A 77 -1.96 8.12 -8.34
C ASP A 77 -2.63 8.95 -7.24
N THR A 78 -3.94 8.77 -7.05
CA THR A 78 -4.73 9.44 -6.01
C THR A 78 -4.59 8.80 -4.62
N GLU A 79 -4.27 7.52 -4.56
CA GLU A 79 -4.05 6.80 -3.31
C GLU A 79 -2.68 7.11 -2.71
N VAL A 80 -1.67 7.17 -3.56
CA VAL A 80 -0.31 7.54 -3.22
C VAL A 80 0.02 8.85 -3.91
N ASP A 81 -0.23 9.96 -3.23
CA ASP A 81 0.15 11.29 -3.70
C ASP A 81 1.67 11.52 -3.64
N SER A 82 2.13 12.66 -4.14
CA SER A 82 3.56 12.97 -4.22
C SER A 82 4.25 13.03 -2.85
N GLU A 83 3.59 13.59 -1.85
CA GLU A 83 4.13 13.71 -0.48
C GLU A 83 4.26 12.32 0.15
N PHE A 84 3.24 11.50 -0.01
CA PHE A 84 3.24 10.14 0.52
C PHE A 84 4.22 9.22 -0.22
N TYR A 85 4.38 9.41 -1.53
CA TYR A 85 5.39 8.69 -2.30
C TYR A 85 6.82 9.01 -1.83
N GLU A 86 7.11 10.27 -1.52
CA GLU A 86 8.40 10.66 -0.94
C GLU A 86 8.67 10.00 0.41
N ALA A 87 7.65 9.90 1.26
CA ALA A 87 7.76 9.19 2.53
C ALA A 87 7.95 7.67 2.35
N LEU A 88 7.41 7.09 1.28
CA LEU A 88 7.57 5.67 0.94
C LEU A 88 8.95 5.33 0.37
N MET A 89 9.61 6.26 -0.30
CA MET A 89 10.86 6.04 -1.04
C MET A 89 11.92 5.22 -0.27
N PRO A 90 12.16 5.44 1.04
CA PRO A 90 13.14 4.65 1.80
C PRO A 90 12.79 3.16 1.92
N HIS A 91 11.53 2.80 1.67
CA HIS A 91 11.00 1.44 1.82
C HIS A 91 10.72 0.76 0.49
N ILE A 92 10.86 1.48 -0.64
CA ILE A 92 10.60 0.97 -1.98
C ILE A 92 11.91 0.49 -2.61
N SER A 93 11.97 -0.75 -3.04
CA SER A 93 13.08 -1.28 -3.83
C SER A 93 12.90 -1.00 -5.33
N GLN A 94 11.67 -1.09 -5.82
CA GLN A 94 11.31 -0.87 -7.22
C GLN A 94 9.90 -0.31 -7.32
N SER A 95 9.67 0.56 -8.29
CA SER A 95 8.35 1.09 -8.62
C SER A 95 8.11 1.00 -10.12
N TYR A 96 6.86 0.77 -10.48
CA TYR A 96 6.41 0.60 -11.85
C TYR A 96 5.11 1.34 -12.07
N GLU A 97 4.92 1.86 -13.27
CA GLU A 97 3.67 2.45 -13.74
C GLU A 97 3.08 1.58 -14.84
N ILE A 98 1.79 1.28 -14.75
CA ILE A 98 1.05 0.59 -15.82
C ILE A 98 0.36 1.66 -16.66
N VAL A 99 0.77 1.76 -17.92
CA VAL A 99 0.23 2.74 -18.87
C VAL A 99 -0.61 2.01 -19.91
N PHE A 100 -1.88 2.37 -20.01
CA PHE A 100 -2.77 1.82 -21.02
C PHE A 100 -2.66 2.61 -22.32
N ASN A 101 -2.41 1.91 -23.43
CA ASN A 101 -2.38 2.48 -24.76
C ASN A 101 -3.72 2.21 -25.46
N GLU A 102 -4.54 3.22 -25.57
CA GLU A 102 -5.88 3.11 -26.20
C GLU A 102 -5.82 2.72 -27.67
N SER A 103 -4.79 3.18 -28.42
CA SER A 103 -4.66 2.89 -29.85
C SER A 103 -4.32 1.44 -30.15
N GLU A 104 -3.62 0.78 -29.24
CA GLU A 104 -3.20 -0.62 -29.38
C GLU A 104 -4.06 -1.58 -28.57
N GLY A 105 -4.89 -1.06 -27.66
CA GLY A 105 -5.70 -1.86 -26.74
C GLY A 105 -4.84 -2.71 -25.79
N SER A 106 -3.63 -2.26 -25.47
CA SER A 106 -2.63 -2.97 -24.67
C SER A 106 -2.13 -2.10 -23.51
N SER A 107 -1.56 -2.74 -22.49
CA SER A 107 -0.91 -2.03 -21.39
C SER A 107 0.59 -2.31 -21.39
N ASN A 108 1.38 -1.26 -21.18
CA ASN A 108 2.81 -1.34 -20.98
C ASN A 108 3.16 -1.13 -19.50
N VAL A 109 4.28 -1.70 -19.08
CA VAL A 109 4.83 -1.51 -17.74
C VAL A 109 6.12 -0.72 -17.87
N ASP A 110 6.09 0.50 -17.36
CA ASP A 110 7.22 1.41 -17.35
C ASP A 110 7.89 1.41 -15.97
N SER A 111 9.21 1.59 -15.93
CA SER A 111 9.93 1.79 -14.68
C SER A 111 9.64 3.19 -14.11
N GLY A 112 9.50 3.27 -12.79
CA GLY A 112 9.17 4.51 -12.08
C GLY A 112 7.73 4.55 -11.59
N TYR A 113 7.33 5.69 -11.04
CA TYR A 113 5.97 5.97 -10.57
C TYR A 113 5.54 7.34 -11.08
N PHE A 114 4.24 7.64 -11.11
CA PHE A 114 3.66 8.89 -11.64
C PHE A 114 4.45 10.15 -11.24
N TRP A 115 4.90 10.23 -10.00
CA TRP A 115 5.59 11.41 -9.45
C TRP A 115 7.10 11.42 -9.71
N SER A 116 7.71 10.31 -10.05
CA SER A 116 9.14 10.24 -10.37
C SER A 116 9.44 10.87 -11.74
N LYS A 117 8.59 10.69 -12.71
CA LYS A 117 8.73 11.26 -14.07
C LYS A 117 8.61 12.80 -14.07
N GLN A 118 7.73 13.35 -13.25
CA GLN A 118 7.54 14.81 -13.16
C GLN A 118 8.76 15.55 -12.61
N LYS A 119 9.65 14.89 -11.87
CA LYS A 119 10.91 15.52 -11.41
C LYS A 119 11.95 15.57 -12.51
N GLU A 120 12.03 14.57 -13.37
CA GLU A 120 12.96 14.53 -14.51
C GLU A 120 12.61 15.63 -15.53
N ASP A 121 11.33 15.74 -15.90
CA ASP A 121 10.83 16.77 -16.82
C ASP A 121 11.07 18.22 -16.29
N LYS A 122 10.99 18.43 -14.98
CA LYS A 122 11.28 19.74 -14.38
C LYS A 122 12.77 20.10 -14.35
N VAL A 123 13.65 19.11 -14.25
CA VAL A 123 15.09 19.32 -14.28
C VAL A 123 15.56 19.64 -15.70
N GLU A 124 15.00 18.98 -16.73
CA GLU A 124 15.31 19.27 -18.13
C GLU A 124 14.83 20.66 -18.59
N LEU A 125 13.73 21.16 -18.04
CA LEU A 125 13.19 22.51 -18.34
C LEU A 125 13.99 23.64 -17.68
N LEU A 126 14.84 23.35 -16.70
CA LEU A 126 15.65 24.32 -15.96
C LEU A 126 17.15 24.28 -16.33
N ALA A 127 17.53 23.38 -17.23
CA ALA A 127 18.87 23.24 -17.77
C ALA A 127 18.99 23.87 -19.16
#